data_4e13f97ee16c1c23479a6945480018fd
#
_entry.id   4e13f97ee16c1c23479a6945480018fd
#
_cell.length_a   1.000
_cell.length_b   1.000
_cell.length_c   1.000
_cell.angle_alpha   90.00
_cell.angle_beta   90.00
_cell.angle_gamma   90.00
#
_symmetry.space_group_name_H-M   'P 1'
#
loop_
_entity.id
_entity.type
_entity.pdbx_description
1 polymer ?
#
loop_
_entity_poly.entity_id
_entity_poly.type
_entity_poly.pdbx_seq_one_letter_code
_entity_poly.pdbx_strand_id
1 'polypeptide(L)'
;MEVFVQLLRFCSLLPALLAASGAFAADADNGKRLAEMRCVTCHIVSPSERRVVTDAPPFEAIARKYASNPDTLAFSIINPHPRMNVTLTRREAQDVAAYINTLAK
;
A
#
# COMPACT_ATOMS: atom_id res chain seq x y z
N MET A 1 -14.67 -34.05 -41.85
CA MET A 1 -14.26 -34.40 -40.48
C MET A 1 -12.91 -33.82 -40.10
N GLU A 2 -11.97 -33.66 -40.99
CA GLU A 2 -10.65 -33.13 -40.67
C GLU A 2 -10.64 -31.61 -40.36
N VAL A 3 -11.51 -30.84 -40.98
CA VAL A 3 -11.65 -29.38 -40.76
C VAL A 3 -12.18 -29.10 -39.35
N PHE A 4 -13.01 -29.98 -38.78
CA PHE A 4 -13.54 -29.82 -37.42
C PHE A 4 -12.51 -30.09 -36.33
N VAL A 5 -11.58 -31.00 -36.59
CA VAL A 5 -10.49 -31.33 -35.66
C VAL A 5 -9.42 -30.22 -35.63
N GLN A 6 -9.18 -29.55 -36.75
CA GLN A 6 -8.28 -28.42 -36.83
C GLN A 6 -8.82 -27.17 -36.12
N LEU A 7 -10.11 -26.91 -36.20
CA LEU A 7 -10.78 -25.79 -35.53
C LEU A 7 -10.70 -25.95 -33.99
N LEU A 8 -10.78 -27.17 -33.47
CA LEU A 8 -10.64 -27.47 -32.05
C LEU A 8 -9.22 -27.29 -31.52
N ARG A 9 -8.20 -27.40 -32.38
CA ARG A 9 -6.80 -27.20 -31.99
C ARG A 9 -6.40 -25.74 -31.88
N PHE A 10 -7.09 -24.84 -32.55
CA PHE A 10 -6.84 -23.39 -32.46
C PHE A 10 -7.46 -22.72 -31.24
N CYS A 11 -8.50 -23.34 -30.64
CA CYS A 11 -9.13 -22.80 -29.42
C CYS A 11 -8.31 -23.06 -28.14
N SER A 12 -7.31 -23.94 -28.17
CA SER A 12 -6.54 -24.31 -26.96
C SER A 12 -5.35 -23.40 -26.67
N LEU A 13 -5.01 -22.46 -27.55
CA LEU A 13 -3.84 -21.59 -27.40
C LEU A 13 -4.17 -20.17 -26.91
N LEU A 14 -5.44 -19.86 -26.65
CA LEU A 14 -5.87 -18.52 -26.25
C LEU A 14 -5.87 -18.19 -24.75
N PRO A 15 -5.79 -19.13 -23.77
CA PRO A 15 -5.81 -18.77 -22.37
C PRO A 15 -4.46 -18.36 -21.79
N ALA A 16 -3.37 -18.47 -22.53
CA ALA A 16 -2.02 -18.24 -21.94
C ALA A 16 -1.58 -16.78 -21.93
N LEU A 17 -2.30 -15.85 -22.56
CA LEU A 17 -1.90 -14.44 -22.65
C LEU A 17 -2.54 -13.50 -21.64
N LEU A 18 -3.47 -13.97 -20.81
CA LEU A 18 -4.14 -13.12 -19.80
C LEU A 18 -3.49 -13.13 -18.41
N ALA A 19 -2.38 -13.82 -18.23
CA ALA A 19 -1.73 -13.98 -16.91
C ALA A 19 -0.62 -12.96 -16.61
N ALA A 20 -0.44 -11.92 -17.43
CA ALA A 20 0.68 -10.98 -17.28
C ALA A 20 0.28 -9.60 -16.74
N SER A 21 -0.90 -9.46 -16.11
CA SER A 21 -1.21 -8.27 -15.33
C SER A 21 -0.68 -8.45 -13.93
N GLY A 22 0.63 -8.29 -13.74
CA GLY A 22 1.24 -8.20 -12.43
C GLY A 22 0.68 -7.00 -11.69
N ALA A 23 -0.40 -7.19 -10.93
CA ALA A 23 -0.83 -6.22 -9.95
C ALA A 23 0.28 -6.14 -8.89
N PHE A 24 1.02 -5.03 -8.87
CA PHE A 24 1.98 -4.77 -7.81
C PHE A 24 1.21 -4.45 -6.52
N ALA A 25 1.12 -5.44 -5.62
CA ALA A 25 0.62 -5.22 -4.28
C ALA A 25 1.54 -4.26 -3.52
N ALA A 26 0.96 -3.41 -2.67
CA ALA A 26 1.73 -2.54 -1.80
C ALA A 26 2.53 -3.38 -0.78
N ASP A 27 3.74 -2.94 -0.48
CA ASP A 27 4.69 -3.63 0.40
C ASP A 27 4.67 -3.01 1.80
N ALA A 28 3.99 -3.67 2.73
CA ALA A 28 3.87 -3.21 4.11
C ALA A 28 5.22 -3.22 4.86
N ASP A 29 6.14 -4.13 4.55
CA ASP A 29 7.46 -4.17 5.17
C ASP A 29 8.32 -2.98 4.70
N ASN A 30 8.26 -2.64 3.42
CA ASN A 30 8.86 -1.41 2.92
C ASN A 30 8.19 -0.17 3.53
N GLY A 31 6.89 -0.18 3.69
CA GLY A 31 6.13 0.88 4.34
C GLY A 31 6.58 1.12 5.78
N LYS A 32 6.83 0.04 6.55
CA LYS A 32 7.37 0.12 7.90
C LYS A 32 8.74 0.80 7.93
N ARG A 33 9.65 0.38 7.04
CA ARG A 33 10.99 0.98 6.95
C ARG A 33 10.93 2.47 6.60
N LEU A 34 10.09 2.85 5.65
CA LEU A 34 9.88 4.25 5.29
C LEU A 34 9.32 5.06 6.46
N ALA A 35 8.35 4.52 7.19
CA ALA A 35 7.76 5.16 8.35
C ALA A 35 8.80 5.42 9.45
N GLU A 36 9.63 4.43 9.75
CA GLU A 36 10.71 4.54 10.73
C GLU A 36 11.77 5.58 10.34
N MET A 37 11.99 5.80 9.04
CA MET A 37 12.95 6.80 8.55
C MET A 37 12.35 8.20 8.38
N ARG A 38 11.08 8.31 8.00
CA ARG A 38 10.48 9.56 7.52
C ARG A 38 9.38 10.13 8.41
N CYS A 39 8.72 9.30 9.20
CA CYS A 39 7.50 9.67 9.93
C CYS A 39 7.72 9.74 11.44
N VAL A 40 8.75 9.10 11.95
CA VAL A 40 9.03 8.93 13.38
C VAL A 40 9.28 10.25 14.13
N THR A 41 9.67 11.30 13.44
CA THR A 41 9.90 12.61 14.06
C THR A 41 8.62 13.19 14.67
N CYS A 42 7.47 12.97 14.03
CA CYS A 42 6.18 13.55 14.42
C CYS A 42 5.13 12.51 14.84
N HIS A 43 5.27 11.27 14.40
CA HIS A 43 4.31 10.20 14.67
C HIS A 43 4.90 9.10 15.54
N ILE A 44 4.06 8.47 16.35
CA ILE A 44 4.33 7.14 16.89
C ILE A 44 4.00 6.16 15.76
N VAL A 45 5.01 5.49 15.25
CA VAL A 45 4.88 4.63 14.05
C VAL A 45 4.74 3.15 14.38
N SER A 46 5.00 2.77 15.63
CA SER A 46 4.93 1.38 16.10
C SER A 46 4.23 1.28 17.45
N PRO A 47 3.40 0.23 17.68
CA PRO A 47 2.77 -0.02 18.97
C PRO A 47 3.75 -0.22 20.13
N SER A 48 4.99 -0.62 19.83
CA SER A 48 6.03 -0.85 20.82
C SER A 48 6.74 0.42 21.29
N GLU A 49 6.52 1.55 20.63
CA GLU A 49 7.11 2.82 21.04
C GLU A 49 6.52 3.31 22.37
N ARG A 50 7.39 3.81 23.24
CA ARG A 50 7.02 4.34 24.56
C ARG A 50 7.14 5.86 24.66
N ARG A 51 7.52 6.52 23.56
CA ARG A 51 7.59 7.98 23.50
C ARG A 51 6.20 8.59 23.57
N VAL A 52 6.13 9.81 24.07
CA VAL A 52 4.94 10.65 23.94
C VAL A 52 5.19 11.67 22.84
N VAL A 53 4.32 11.67 21.82
CA VAL A 53 4.34 12.64 20.74
C VAL A 53 2.94 13.25 20.67
N THR A 54 2.88 14.58 20.72
CA THR A 54 1.61 15.33 20.73
C THR A 54 1.35 16.08 19.42
N ASP A 55 2.34 16.15 18.51
CA ASP A 55 2.26 16.97 17.30
C ASP A 55 1.44 16.33 16.18
N ALA A 56 1.35 15.00 16.18
CA ALA A 56 0.63 14.27 15.16
C ALA A 56 0.00 12.99 15.74
N PRO A 57 -1.10 12.50 15.17
CA PRO A 57 -1.74 11.29 15.65
C PRO A 57 -0.84 10.07 15.50
N PRO A 58 -0.88 9.10 16.43
CA PRO A 58 -0.17 7.84 16.29
C PRO A 58 -0.74 7.02 15.12
N PHE A 59 0.10 6.21 14.50
CA PHE A 59 -0.30 5.39 13.36
C PHE A 59 -1.45 4.43 13.66
N GLU A 60 -1.56 3.93 14.87
CA GLU A 60 -2.72 3.11 15.28
C GLU A 60 -4.05 3.88 15.19
N ALA A 61 -4.07 5.17 15.56
CA ALA A 61 -5.25 6.00 15.43
C ALA A 61 -5.59 6.28 13.96
N ILE A 62 -4.57 6.53 13.16
CA ILE A 62 -4.73 6.69 11.69
C ILE A 62 -5.26 5.40 11.08
N ALA A 63 -4.71 4.25 11.48
CA ALA A 63 -5.15 2.94 11.01
C ALA A 63 -6.66 2.72 11.26
N ARG A 64 -7.13 3.04 12.44
CA ARG A 64 -8.57 2.94 12.76
C ARG A 64 -9.43 3.85 11.90
N LYS A 65 -8.96 5.06 11.63
CA LYS A 65 -9.69 6.04 10.81
C LYS A 65 -9.81 5.61 9.35
N TYR A 66 -8.78 4.97 8.80
CA TYR A 66 -8.69 4.63 7.37
C TYR A 66 -8.73 3.11 7.11
N ALA A 67 -9.13 2.29 8.08
CA ALA A 67 -9.05 0.82 8.02
C ALA A 67 -9.64 0.19 6.76
N SER A 68 -10.65 0.81 6.17
CA SER A 68 -11.31 0.31 4.95
C SER A 68 -10.87 1.03 3.67
N ASN A 69 -9.92 1.97 3.74
CA ASN A 69 -9.59 2.80 2.58
C ASN A 69 -8.10 3.17 2.51
N PRO A 70 -7.23 2.19 2.19
CA PRO A 70 -5.79 2.42 2.08
C PRO A 70 -5.41 3.40 0.95
N ASP A 71 -6.17 3.48 -0.12
CA ASP A 71 -5.90 4.41 -1.23
C ASP A 71 -6.13 5.86 -0.81
N THR A 72 -7.20 6.12 -0.07
CA THR A 72 -7.45 7.45 0.51
C THR A 72 -6.37 7.84 1.51
N LEU A 73 -5.89 6.89 2.30
CA LEU A 73 -4.78 7.12 3.23
C LEU A 73 -3.50 7.45 2.47
N ALA A 74 -3.14 6.68 1.44
CA ALA A 74 -1.96 6.93 0.62
C ALA A 74 -1.99 8.34 -0.01
N PHE A 75 -3.15 8.73 -0.54
CA PHE A 75 -3.36 10.07 -1.08
C PHE A 75 -3.17 11.15 0.00
N SER A 76 -3.71 10.94 1.19
CA SER A 76 -3.61 11.88 2.31
C SER A 76 -2.17 12.06 2.82
N ILE A 77 -1.31 11.07 2.63
CA ILE A 77 0.11 11.15 3.01
C ILE A 77 0.87 12.13 2.12
N ILE A 78 0.53 12.24 0.84
CA ILE A 78 1.29 13.03 -0.14
C ILE A 78 0.61 14.30 -0.62
N ASN A 79 -0.64 14.59 -0.25
CA ASN A 79 -1.45 15.69 -0.80
C ASN A 79 -1.93 16.71 0.22
N PRO A 80 -1.27 17.84 0.32
CA PRO A 80 0.08 17.99 0.86
C PRO A 80 0.06 17.58 2.33
N HIS A 81 1.11 16.93 2.77
CA HIS A 81 1.20 16.54 4.18
C HIS A 81 1.42 17.78 5.05
N PRO A 82 0.59 18.03 6.09
CA PRO A 82 0.77 19.19 6.95
C PRO A 82 2.13 19.23 7.62
N ARG A 83 2.75 20.41 7.68
CA ARG A 83 4.01 20.69 8.35
C ARG A 83 5.25 19.96 7.84
N MET A 84 5.14 19.20 6.74
CA MET A 84 6.27 18.47 6.18
C MET A 84 6.30 18.53 4.67
N ASN A 85 7.50 18.69 4.11
CA ASN A 85 7.78 18.31 2.74
C ASN A 85 8.07 16.81 2.71
N VAL A 86 7.02 16.00 2.72
CA VAL A 86 7.17 14.56 2.53
C VAL A 86 7.41 14.30 1.06
N THR A 87 8.64 13.94 0.72
CA THR A 87 8.99 13.53 -0.64
C THR A 87 8.85 12.02 -0.77
N LEU A 88 7.63 11.54 -0.89
CA LEU A 88 7.32 10.15 -1.18
C LEU A 88 6.72 10.05 -2.57
N THR A 89 7.11 9.03 -3.30
CA THR A 89 6.40 8.62 -4.52
C THR A 89 5.02 8.08 -4.14
N ARG A 90 4.10 8.02 -5.10
CA ARG A 90 2.80 7.39 -4.89
C ARG A 90 2.95 5.96 -4.38
N ARG A 91 3.89 5.21 -4.92
CA ARG A 91 4.14 3.83 -4.51
C ARG A 91 4.63 3.72 -3.08
N GLU A 92 5.56 4.55 -2.69
CA GLU A 92 6.04 4.61 -1.31
C GLU A 92 4.91 5.00 -0.33
N ALA A 93 4.06 5.94 -0.71
CA ALA A 93 2.88 6.31 0.08
C ALA A 93 1.89 5.12 0.20
N GLN A 94 1.70 4.34 -0.85
CA GLN A 94 0.91 3.11 -0.81
C GLN A 94 1.53 2.06 0.11
N ASP A 95 2.83 1.90 0.10
CA ASP A 95 3.55 1.00 1.01
C ASP A 95 3.38 1.42 2.47
N VAL A 96 3.53 2.71 2.77
CA VAL A 96 3.29 3.26 4.12
C VAL A 96 1.84 3.06 4.54
N ALA A 97 0.87 3.33 3.65
CA ALA A 97 -0.54 3.09 3.93
C ALA A 97 -0.83 1.61 4.20
N ALA A 98 -0.21 0.70 3.46
CA ALA A 98 -0.32 -0.73 3.71
C ALA A 98 0.23 -1.13 5.08
N TYR A 99 1.37 -0.57 5.48
CA TYR A 99 1.91 -0.77 6.83
C TYR A 99 0.95 -0.25 7.90
N ILE A 100 0.48 0.99 7.78
CA ILE A 100 -0.47 1.57 8.73
C ILE A 100 -1.71 0.68 8.84
N ASN A 101 -2.22 0.18 7.73
CA ASN A 101 -3.40 -0.70 7.73
C ASN A 101 -3.18 -1.99 8.53
N THR A 102 -1.95 -2.49 8.65
CA THR A 102 -1.64 -3.66 9.49
C THR A 102 -1.84 -3.37 10.99
N LEU A 103 -1.86 -2.10 11.40
CA LEU A 103 -2.02 -1.67 12.78
C LEU A 103 -3.51 -1.50 13.18
N ALA A 104 -4.43 -1.63 12.25
CA ALA A 104 -5.86 -1.61 12.51
C ALA A 104 -6.27 -2.91 13.24
N LYS A 105 -6.71 -2.77 14.50
CA LYS A 105 -7.21 -3.87 15.34
C LYS A 105 -8.53 -3.48 15.98
#